data_f94a59ad923a65ea0042c2094fef0ada
#
_entry.id   f94a59ad923a65ea0042c2094fef0ada
#
_cell.length_a   1.000
_cell.length_b   1.000
_cell.length_c   1.000
_cell.angle_alpha   90.00
_cell.angle_beta   90.00
_cell.angle_gamma   90.00
#
_symmetry.space_group_name_H-M   'P 1'
#
loop_
_entity.id
_entity.type
_entity.pdbx_description
1 polymer ?
#
loop_
_entity_poly.entity_id
_entity_poly.type
_entity_poly.pdbx_seq_one_letter_code
_entity_poly.pdbx_strand_id
1 'polypeptide(L)'
;MLVLSSVLLLVFSSRFVVPAVPAILVVIVIIVTKTQRTLINKKSTPIYELTEGLVKIEGTISATKTFETPYFKQQCIAYIYEEGNITYDSDTGSEHVNRTLKKEEFQDFYLSNATGKIKVILTKLNLAFLPAKTDTLHSIKYAVDDIRYTERTLKNGDLISVLGYAVKNNHHEFELREQGEKPLVIGTSEVEDKTRKAFKVLKDLLPYFILMYVGVNYFLFAPLKIHIMESQFFPYFAIFGLPILALILGLVGNLFDGFVKLILTNLGGICFSAFFLSFPLICLFYIIKLEFTRIFCIWATIFICTTLAFIMNHKKLDGYFDKDKVV
;
A
#
# COMPACT_ATOMS: atom_id res chain seq x y z
N MET A 1 0.80 -7.46 -33.00
CA MET A 1 1.40 -6.24 -32.45
C MET A 1 0.74 -4.95 -32.95
N LEU A 2 0.59 -4.72 -34.26
CA LEU A 2 -0.04 -3.50 -34.83
C LEU A 2 -1.50 -3.26 -34.36
N VAL A 3 -2.30 -4.30 -34.23
CA VAL A 3 -3.70 -4.17 -33.71
C VAL A 3 -3.72 -3.77 -32.24
N LEU A 4 -2.82 -4.32 -31.43
CA LEU A 4 -2.74 -3.98 -29.99
C LEU A 4 -2.25 -2.54 -29.79
N SER A 5 -1.29 -2.09 -30.61
CA SER A 5 -0.82 -0.70 -30.58
C SER A 5 -1.87 0.29 -31.07
N SER A 6 -2.67 -0.08 -32.08
CA SER A 6 -3.77 0.75 -32.58
C SER A 6 -4.92 0.86 -31.58
N VAL A 7 -5.26 -0.22 -30.89
CA VAL A 7 -6.26 -0.22 -29.80
C VAL A 7 -5.75 0.60 -28.61
N LEU A 8 -4.49 0.44 -28.21
CA LEU A 8 -3.87 1.26 -27.18
C LEU A 8 -3.88 2.76 -27.54
N LEU A 9 -3.51 3.11 -28.77
CA LEU A 9 -3.54 4.50 -29.25
C LEU A 9 -4.97 5.07 -29.26
N LEU A 10 -5.96 4.31 -29.71
CA LEU A 10 -7.38 4.70 -29.68
C LEU A 10 -7.88 4.89 -28.23
N VAL A 11 -7.49 3.98 -27.32
CA VAL A 11 -7.85 4.08 -25.90
C VAL A 11 -7.17 5.31 -25.28
N PHE A 12 -5.88 5.52 -25.52
CA PHE A 12 -5.14 6.66 -24.95
C PHE A 12 -5.54 8.03 -25.56
N SER A 13 -6.11 8.07 -26.77
CA SER A 13 -6.65 9.29 -27.34
C SER A 13 -8.10 9.61 -26.92
N SER A 14 -8.75 8.72 -26.19
CA SER A 14 -10.13 8.87 -25.75
C SER A 14 -10.20 9.57 -24.38
N ARG A 15 -11.12 10.55 -24.25
CA ARG A 15 -11.43 11.20 -22.97
C ARG A 15 -11.87 10.19 -21.88
N PHE A 16 -12.32 9.00 -22.28
CA PHE A 16 -12.74 7.93 -21.36
C PHE A 16 -11.60 7.26 -20.60
N VAL A 17 -10.34 7.39 -21.06
CA VAL A 17 -9.18 6.86 -20.33
C VAL A 17 -9.01 7.52 -18.96
N VAL A 18 -9.29 8.82 -18.87
CA VAL A 18 -9.13 9.58 -17.64
C VAL A 18 -9.98 9.01 -16.48
N PRO A 19 -11.28 8.72 -16.66
CA PRO A 19 -12.07 8.05 -15.62
C PRO A 19 -11.82 6.54 -15.52
N ALA A 20 -11.44 5.87 -16.60
CA ALA A 20 -11.27 4.43 -16.61
C ALA A 20 -10.07 3.98 -15.79
N VAL A 21 -8.93 4.67 -15.90
CA VAL A 21 -7.70 4.31 -15.17
C VAL A 21 -7.88 4.31 -13.65
N PRO A 22 -8.39 5.37 -13.00
CA PRO A 22 -8.65 5.34 -11.57
C PRO A 22 -9.65 4.26 -11.15
N ALA A 23 -10.71 4.02 -11.94
CA ALA A 23 -11.69 2.98 -11.66
C ALA A 23 -11.05 1.58 -11.68
N ILE A 24 -10.22 1.29 -12.68
CA ILE A 24 -9.48 0.03 -12.78
C ILE A 24 -8.52 -0.13 -11.59
N LEU A 25 -7.78 0.92 -11.23
CA LEU A 25 -6.88 0.90 -10.08
C LEU A 25 -7.63 0.60 -8.78
N VAL A 26 -8.79 1.20 -8.57
CA VAL A 26 -9.63 0.90 -7.40
C VAL A 26 -10.06 -0.56 -7.38
N VAL A 27 -10.48 -1.12 -8.51
CA VAL A 27 -10.84 -2.54 -8.62
C VAL A 27 -9.64 -3.45 -8.29
N ILE A 28 -8.46 -3.14 -8.84
CA ILE A 28 -7.22 -3.89 -8.55
C ILE A 28 -6.91 -3.83 -7.04
N VAL A 29 -6.96 -2.66 -6.42
CA VAL A 29 -6.73 -2.50 -4.98
C VAL A 29 -7.75 -3.31 -4.17
N ILE A 30 -9.02 -3.31 -4.56
CA ILE A 30 -10.07 -4.10 -3.90
C ILE A 30 -9.77 -5.59 -3.98
N ILE A 31 -9.32 -6.08 -5.13
CA ILE A 31 -8.99 -7.50 -5.35
C ILE A 31 -7.75 -7.88 -4.53
N VAL A 32 -6.66 -7.13 -4.68
CA VAL A 32 -5.38 -7.41 -4.01
C VAL A 32 -5.50 -7.36 -2.48
N THR A 33 -6.27 -6.41 -1.95
CA THR A 33 -6.44 -6.26 -0.49
C THR A 33 -7.53 -7.13 0.11
N LYS A 34 -8.24 -7.96 -0.69
CA LYS A 34 -9.36 -8.78 -0.21
C LYS A 34 -8.99 -9.67 0.97
N THR A 35 -7.88 -10.39 0.86
CA THR A 35 -7.40 -11.32 1.91
C THR A 35 -7.05 -10.57 3.20
N GLN A 36 -6.35 -9.44 3.09
CA GLN A 36 -5.99 -8.59 4.24
C GLN A 36 -7.22 -8.06 4.95
N ARG A 37 -8.20 -7.55 4.18
CA ARG A 37 -9.45 -7.05 4.75
C ARG A 37 -10.25 -8.17 5.43
N THR A 38 -10.22 -9.38 4.88
CA THR A 38 -10.90 -10.51 5.49
C THR A 38 -10.26 -10.88 6.82
N LEU A 39 -8.93 -10.94 6.89
CA LEU A 39 -8.20 -11.20 8.14
C LEU A 39 -8.52 -10.17 9.23
N ILE A 40 -8.53 -8.88 8.88
CA ILE A 40 -8.75 -7.78 9.83
C ILE A 40 -10.20 -7.69 10.30
N ASN A 41 -11.16 -7.89 9.38
CA ASN A 41 -12.58 -7.67 9.67
C ASN A 41 -13.27 -8.88 10.29
N LYS A 42 -12.71 -10.08 10.10
CA LYS A 42 -13.31 -11.28 10.68
C LYS A 42 -13.01 -11.33 12.18
N LYS A 43 -14.06 -11.47 12.97
CA LYS A 43 -13.93 -11.66 14.42
C LYS A 43 -13.31 -13.03 14.73
N SER A 44 -12.52 -13.09 15.79
CA SER A 44 -11.99 -14.35 16.30
C SER A 44 -13.14 -15.23 16.79
N THR A 45 -13.11 -16.49 16.38
CA THR A 45 -14.13 -17.50 16.76
C THR A 45 -13.58 -18.36 17.89
N PRO A 46 -14.31 -18.55 18.99
CA PRO A 46 -13.93 -19.49 20.05
C PRO A 46 -13.78 -20.91 19.51
N ILE A 47 -12.77 -21.65 19.98
CA ILE A 47 -12.48 -23.00 19.45
C ILE A 47 -13.63 -23.98 19.75
N TYR A 48 -14.32 -23.83 20.88
CA TYR A 48 -15.47 -24.69 21.23
C TYR A 48 -16.75 -24.39 20.40
N GLU A 49 -16.81 -23.24 19.71
CA GLU A 49 -17.94 -22.86 18.86
C GLU A 49 -17.65 -23.08 17.35
N LEU A 50 -16.59 -23.82 17.03
CA LEU A 50 -16.20 -24.00 15.65
C LEU A 50 -17.27 -24.76 14.86
N THR A 51 -17.55 -24.22 13.69
CA THR A 51 -18.32 -24.86 12.62
C THR A 51 -17.46 -24.96 11.37
N GLU A 52 -17.81 -25.88 10.49
CA GLU A 52 -17.11 -26.00 9.20
C GLU A 52 -17.21 -24.70 8.39
N GLY A 53 -16.10 -24.25 7.87
CA GLY A 53 -16.04 -23.04 7.05
C GLY A 53 -14.86 -22.13 7.37
N LEU A 54 -14.88 -20.94 6.78
CA LEU A 54 -13.83 -19.95 7.00
C LEU A 54 -13.94 -19.37 8.41
N VAL A 55 -12.89 -19.48 9.20
CA VAL A 55 -12.82 -18.97 10.58
C VAL A 55 -11.51 -18.22 10.81
N LYS A 56 -11.52 -17.31 11.77
CA LYS A 56 -10.31 -16.68 12.32
C LYS A 56 -10.16 -17.15 13.76
N ILE A 57 -8.99 -17.60 14.12
CA ILE A 57 -8.66 -18.01 15.50
C ILE A 57 -7.39 -17.29 15.93
N GLU A 58 -7.40 -16.76 17.13
CA GLU A 58 -6.26 -16.15 17.78
C GLU A 58 -5.79 -17.05 18.92
N GLY A 59 -4.48 -17.21 19.04
CA GLY A 59 -3.91 -18.05 20.09
C GLY A 59 -2.40 -18.12 20.06
N THR A 60 -1.86 -18.86 21.00
CA THR A 60 -0.43 -19.08 21.16
C THR A 60 -0.02 -20.38 20.47
N ILE A 61 1.10 -20.31 19.75
CA ILE A 61 1.66 -21.45 19.02
C ILE A 61 2.29 -22.46 19.97
N SER A 62 2.06 -23.73 19.68
CA SER A 62 2.74 -24.85 20.30
C SER A 62 3.10 -25.91 19.25
N ALA A 63 4.40 -26.22 19.13
CA ALA A 63 4.93 -27.23 18.22
C ALA A 63 6.06 -28.02 18.89
N THR A 64 6.28 -29.26 18.42
CA THR A 64 7.24 -30.20 19.03
C THR A 64 8.64 -30.09 18.42
N LYS A 65 8.74 -29.76 17.14
CA LYS A 65 10.03 -29.61 16.45
C LYS A 65 10.34 -28.14 16.27
N THR A 66 11.63 -27.82 16.14
CA THR A 66 12.11 -26.49 15.77
C THR A 66 13.10 -26.60 14.64
N PHE A 67 13.15 -25.57 13.82
CA PHE A 67 14.14 -25.37 12.76
C PHE A 67 15.06 -24.22 13.16
N GLU A 68 16.26 -24.19 12.64
CA GLU A 68 17.17 -23.05 12.77
C GLU A 68 17.21 -22.28 11.45
N THR A 69 17.01 -20.96 11.52
CA THR A 69 17.04 -20.12 10.31
C THR A 69 18.47 -20.04 9.74
N PRO A 70 18.59 -19.94 8.39
CA PRO A 70 19.91 -19.98 7.74
C PRO A 70 20.84 -18.83 8.11
N TYR A 71 20.35 -17.62 8.19
CA TYR A 71 21.16 -16.42 8.38
C TYR A 71 21.23 -15.98 9.85
N PHE A 72 20.07 -15.67 10.47
CA PHE A 72 20.06 -15.17 11.86
C PHE A 72 20.15 -16.24 12.94
N LYS A 73 20.20 -17.52 12.56
CA LYS A 73 20.33 -18.67 13.48
C LYS A 73 19.27 -18.69 14.58
N GLN A 74 18.04 -18.31 14.26
CA GLN A 74 16.94 -18.29 15.21
C GLN A 74 16.19 -19.63 15.23
N GLN A 75 15.83 -20.08 16.43
CA GLN A 75 14.95 -21.24 16.59
C GLN A 75 13.50 -20.86 16.28
N CYS A 76 12.86 -21.58 15.37
CA CYS A 76 11.50 -21.33 14.92
C CYS A 76 10.80 -22.62 14.49
N ILE A 77 9.47 -22.56 14.29
CA ILE A 77 8.67 -23.70 13.81
C ILE A 77 8.38 -23.63 12.32
N ALA A 78 8.53 -22.44 11.75
CA ALA A 78 8.45 -22.20 10.32
C ALA A 78 9.25 -20.95 9.98
N TYR A 79 9.85 -20.93 8.79
CA TYR A 79 10.53 -19.74 8.28
C TYR A 79 10.51 -19.66 6.76
N ILE A 80 10.66 -18.43 6.29
CA ILE A 80 10.98 -18.09 4.90
C ILE A 80 12.28 -17.30 4.93
N TYR A 81 13.26 -17.74 4.15
CA TYR A 81 14.53 -17.06 3.95
C TYR A 81 14.65 -16.59 2.48
N GLU A 82 14.84 -15.31 2.31
CA GLU A 82 14.97 -14.65 1.01
C GLU A 82 16.30 -13.89 0.94
N GLU A 83 16.94 -13.93 -0.20
CA GLU A 83 18.07 -13.05 -0.55
C GLU A 83 17.62 -12.07 -1.62
N GLY A 84 17.99 -10.82 -1.47
CA GLY A 84 17.64 -9.76 -2.41
C GLY A 84 18.88 -9.01 -2.88
N ASN A 85 19.18 -9.01 -4.17
CA ASN A 85 20.17 -8.13 -4.76
C ASN A 85 19.61 -6.70 -4.76
N ILE A 86 20.39 -5.76 -4.22
CA ILE A 86 20.03 -4.34 -4.18
C ILE A 86 20.66 -3.68 -5.38
N THR A 87 19.81 -3.01 -6.17
CA THR A 87 20.26 -2.11 -7.22
C THR A 87 19.82 -0.70 -6.85
N TYR A 88 20.72 0.26 -7.02
CA TYR A 88 20.43 1.67 -6.77
C TYR A 88 20.14 2.35 -8.09
N ASP A 89 19.06 3.09 -8.14
CA ASP A 89 18.76 3.96 -9.25
C ASP A 89 19.72 5.17 -9.20
N SER A 90 20.51 5.37 -10.26
CA SER A 90 21.51 6.46 -10.34
C SER A 90 20.89 7.85 -10.23
N ASP A 91 19.63 8.00 -10.67
CA ASP A 91 18.98 9.32 -10.79
C ASP A 91 18.22 9.71 -9.52
N THR A 92 17.65 8.73 -8.83
CA THR A 92 16.81 8.96 -7.64
C THR A 92 17.46 8.51 -6.33
N GLY A 93 18.53 7.72 -6.39
CA GLY A 93 19.12 7.05 -5.23
C GLY A 93 18.21 6.00 -4.57
N SER A 94 17.09 5.66 -5.22
CA SER A 94 16.14 4.69 -4.68
C SER A 94 16.67 3.26 -4.78
N GLU A 95 16.46 2.49 -3.72
CA GLU A 95 16.84 1.07 -3.67
C GLU A 95 15.77 0.20 -4.34
N HIS A 96 16.19 -0.63 -5.28
CA HIS A 96 15.39 -1.72 -5.82
C HIS A 96 15.94 -3.05 -5.32
N VAL A 97 15.11 -3.81 -4.59
CA VAL A 97 15.49 -5.11 -4.04
C VAL A 97 14.81 -6.23 -4.82
N ASN A 98 15.57 -6.94 -5.62
CA ASN A 98 15.07 -8.11 -6.33
C ASN A 98 15.21 -9.35 -5.44
N ARG A 99 14.14 -9.75 -4.76
CA ARG A 99 14.13 -10.84 -3.79
C ARG A 99 13.93 -12.17 -4.46
N THR A 100 14.72 -13.15 -4.02
CA THR A 100 14.61 -14.55 -4.43
C THR A 100 14.44 -15.40 -3.19
N LEU A 101 13.38 -16.23 -3.18
CA LEU A 101 13.21 -17.24 -2.15
C LEU A 101 14.34 -18.25 -2.25
N LYS A 102 15.09 -18.45 -1.17
CA LYS A 102 16.21 -19.40 -1.08
C LYS A 102 15.85 -20.66 -0.32
N LYS A 103 15.13 -20.50 0.77
CA LYS A 103 14.75 -21.62 1.61
C LYS A 103 13.48 -21.35 2.38
N GLU A 104 12.63 -22.36 2.48
CA GLU A 104 11.49 -22.38 3.40
C GLU A 104 11.41 -23.74 4.09
N GLU A 105 11.09 -23.71 5.37
CA GLU A 105 10.79 -24.91 6.15
C GLU A 105 9.63 -24.61 7.08
N PHE A 106 8.73 -25.58 7.23
CA PHE A 106 7.56 -25.48 8.08
C PHE A 106 7.08 -26.83 8.55
N GLN A 107 6.28 -26.81 9.59
CA GLN A 107 5.59 -27.98 10.11
C GLN A 107 4.18 -27.60 10.58
N ASP A 108 3.34 -28.60 10.76
CA ASP A 108 2.08 -28.43 11.46
C ASP A 108 2.31 -28.02 12.91
N PHE A 109 1.42 -27.19 13.43
CA PHE A 109 1.49 -26.75 14.80
C PHE A 109 0.09 -26.70 15.45
N TYR A 110 0.07 -26.54 16.75
CA TYR A 110 -1.15 -26.31 17.49
C TYR A 110 -1.27 -24.83 17.86
N LEU A 111 -2.48 -24.33 17.74
CA LEU A 111 -2.89 -23.02 18.24
C LEU A 111 -3.76 -23.22 19.47
N SER A 112 -3.38 -22.63 20.60
CA SER A 112 -4.08 -22.76 21.87
C SER A 112 -4.46 -21.39 22.43
N ASN A 113 -5.65 -21.30 23.00
CA ASN A 113 -6.15 -20.15 23.74
C ASN A 113 -7.06 -20.60 24.88
N ALA A 114 -7.69 -19.66 25.59
CA ALA A 114 -8.60 -19.96 26.71
C ALA A 114 -9.82 -20.83 26.30
N THR A 115 -10.14 -20.92 24.99
CA THR A 115 -11.30 -21.62 24.47
C THR A 115 -11.01 -23.04 23.98
N GLY A 116 -9.72 -23.44 23.95
CA GLY A 116 -9.31 -24.76 23.51
C GLY A 116 -8.00 -24.80 22.74
N LYS A 117 -7.79 -25.90 22.04
CA LYS A 117 -6.62 -26.17 21.21
C LYS A 117 -7.05 -26.71 19.86
N ILE A 118 -6.41 -26.24 18.78
CA ILE A 118 -6.71 -26.68 17.41
C ILE A 118 -5.42 -26.91 16.64
N LYS A 119 -5.39 -27.94 15.80
CA LYS A 119 -4.27 -28.22 14.91
C LYS A 119 -4.37 -27.35 13.66
N VAL A 120 -3.25 -26.75 13.27
CA VAL A 120 -3.09 -25.99 12.04
C VAL A 120 -2.21 -26.80 11.08
N ILE A 121 -2.76 -27.16 9.93
CA ILE A 121 -2.07 -27.92 8.89
C ILE A 121 -1.58 -26.96 7.82
N LEU A 122 -0.28 -26.94 7.61
CA LEU A 122 0.37 -26.13 6.60
C LEU A 122 0.69 -26.97 5.36
N THR A 123 0.15 -26.58 4.22
CA THR A 123 0.54 -27.14 2.91
C THR A 123 1.44 -26.17 2.16
N LYS A 124 1.34 -24.88 2.50
CA LYS A 124 2.07 -23.79 1.88
C LYS A 124 2.33 -22.70 2.93
N LEU A 125 3.53 -22.16 2.89
CA LEU A 125 3.88 -21.12 3.85
C LEU A 125 3.58 -19.73 3.26
N ASN A 126 2.73 -18.97 3.96
CA ASN A 126 2.48 -17.58 3.65
C ASN A 126 2.67 -16.72 4.91
N LEU A 127 3.88 -16.21 5.08
CA LEU A 127 4.28 -15.37 6.21
C LEU A 127 4.32 -13.88 5.83
N ALA A 128 3.58 -13.46 4.79
CA ALA A 128 3.58 -12.07 4.32
C ALA A 128 3.08 -11.08 5.39
N PHE A 129 2.31 -11.56 6.36
CA PHE A 129 1.75 -10.75 7.46
C PHE A 129 2.52 -10.91 8.79
N LEU A 130 3.71 -11.47 8.75
CA LEU A 130 4.65 -11.49 9.87
C LEU A 130 5.74 -10.44 9.68
N PRO A 131 6.27 -9.89 10.78
CA PRO A 131 7.41 -8.98 10.71
C PRO A 131 8.60 -9.69 10.08
N ALA A 132 9.32 -9.00 9.20
CA ALA A 132 10.54 -9.49 8.60
C ALA A 132 11.73 -8.96 9.37
N LYS A 133 12.69 -9.84 9.70
CA LYS A 133 14.03 -9.43 10.14
C LYS A 133 14.92 -9.32 8.91
N THR A 134 15.57 -8.19 8.76
CA THR A 134 16.42 -7.91 7.59
C THR A 134 17.81 -7.49 8.03
N ASP A 135 18.80 -7.87 7.23
CA ASP A 135 20.16 -7.38 7.32
C ASP A 135 20.71 -7.12 5.92
N THR A 136 21.63 -6.17 5.78
CA THR A 136 22.19 -5.82 4.49
C THR A 136 23.71 -5.95 4.56
N LEU A 137 24.25 -6.83 3.73
CA LEU A 137 25.70 -6.94 3.52
C LEU A 137 26.08 -5.96 2.42
N HIS A 138 26.81 -4.91 2.81
CA HIS A 138 27.33 -3.91 1.87
C HIS A 138 28.62 -4.41 1.23
N SER A 139 28.67 -4.36 -0.09
CA SER A 139 29.89 -4.65 -0.85
C SER A 139 30.92 -3.52 -0.67
N ILE A 140 32.20 -3.89 -0.47
CA ILE A 140 33.30 -2.92 -0.33
C ILE A 140 33.57 -2.17 -1.64
N LYS A 141 33.14 -2.70 -2.78
CA LYS A 141 33.29 -2.11 -4.12
C LYS A 141 31.94 -1.60 -4.63
N TYR A 142 31.60 -0.35 -4.32
CA TYR A 142 30.46 0.35 -4.95
C TYR A 142 29.18 -0.47 -4.98
N ALA A 143 28.27 -0.20 -4.14
CA ALA A 143 26.80 -0.48 -4.07
C ALA A 143 26.12 -1.43 -5.11
N VAL A 144 26.85 -2.02 -6.04
CA VAL A 144 26.34 -2.83 -7.15
C VAL A 144 26.02 -4.26 -6.75
N ASP A 145 26.65 -4.75 -5.64
CA ASP A 145 26.51 -6.13 -5.18
C ASP A 145 26.03 -6.23 -3.72
N ASP A 146 25.31 -5.23 -3.25
CA ASP A 146 24.74 -5.30 -1.91
C ASP A 146 23.64 -6.37 -1.86
N ILE A 147 23.72 -7.22 -0.84
CA ILE A 147 22.74 -8.30 -0.66
C ILE A 147 21.94 -8.03 0.61
N ARG A 148 20.61 -8.04 0.47
CA ARG A 148 19.68 -7.97 1.60
C ARG A 148 19.20 -9.37 1.97
N TYR A 149 19.51 -9.80 3.16
CA TYR A 149 18.98 -11.01 3.76
C TYR A 149 17.67 -10.70 4.47
N THR A 150 16.66 -11.53 4.23
CA THR A 150 15.35 -11.33 4.84
C THR A 150 14.86 -12.66 5.39
N GLU A 151 14.54 -12.71 6.68
CA GLU A 151 13.89 -13.85 7.30
C GLU A 151 12.56 -13.46 7.93
N ARG A 152 11.54 -14.26 7.67
CA ARG A 152 10.27 -14.25 8.41
C ARG A 152 10.15 -15.54 9.15
N THR A 153 9.92 -15.45 10.44
CA THR A 153 9.89 -16.62 11.33
C THR A 153 8.60 -16.69 12.11
N LEU A 154 8.20 -17.91 12.41
CA LEU A 154 7.12 -18.24 13.32
C LEU A 154 7.72 -19.04 14.47
N LYS A 155 7.58 -18.57 15.70
CA LYS A 155 8.23 -19.17 16.88
C LYS A 155 7.23 -19.85 17.78
N ASN A 156 7.72 -20.80 18.51
CA ASN A 156 6.95 -21.42 19.58
C ASN A 156 6.67 -20.38 20.67
N GLY A 157 5.41 -20.26 21.11
CA GLY A 157 4.97 -19.25 22.07
C GLY A 157 4.52 -17.92 21.45
N ASP A 158 4.66 -17.71 20.13
CA ASP A 158 4.15 -16.50 19.47
C ASP A 158 2.62 -16.46 19.57
N LEU A 159 2.10 -15.25 19.85
CA LEU A 159 0.67 -14.96 19.78
C LEU A 159 0.33 -14.52 18.37
N ILE A 160 -0.49 -15.31 17.68
CA ILE A 160 -0.84 -15.07 16.27
C ILE A 160 -2.35 -15.18 16.04
N SER A 161 -2.76 -14.62 14.90
CA SER A 161 -4.08 -14.85 14.31
C SER A 161 -3.94 -15.75 13.08
N VAL A 162 -4.76 -16.77 12.98
CA VAL A 162 -4.84 -17.65 11.82
C VAL A 162 -6.22 -17.55 11.19
N LEU A 163 -6.27 -17.17 9.91
CA LEU A 163 -7.46 -17.22 9.08
C LEU A 163 -7.36 -18.46 8.19
N GLY A 164 -8.26 -19.40 8.32
CA GLY A 164 -8.26 -20.65 7.57
C GLY A 164 -9.64 -21.32 7.59
N TYR A 165 -9.73 -22.46 6.94
CA TYR A 165 -10.95 -23.26 6.94
C TYR A 165 -10.88 -24.29 8.07
N ALA A 166 -11.88 -24.24 8.96
CA ALA A 166 -12.12 -25.30 9.92
C ALA A 166 -12.80 -26.47 9.21
N VAL A 167 -12.16 -27.62 9.26
CA VAL A 167 -12.67 -28.87 8.67
C VAL A 167 -12.53 -29.98 9.70
N LYS A 168 -13.50 -30.88 9.76
CA LYS A 168 -13.40 -32.06 10.62
C LYS A 168 -12.49 -33.09 9.99
N ASN A 169 -11.56 -33.62 10.79
CA ASN A 169 -10.73 -34.76 10.44
C ASN A 169 -11.50 -36.10 10.62
N ASN A 170 -10.84 -37.19 10.31
CA ASN A 170 -11.41 -38.54 10.44
C ASN A 170 -11.78 -38.91 11.90
N HIS A 171 -11.28 -38.19 12.90
CA HIS A 171 -11.56 -38.35 14.32
C HIS A 171 -12.63 -37.37 14.81
N HIS A 172 -13.33 -36.69 13.91
CA HIS A 172 -14.33 -35.65 14.23
C HIS A 172 -13.77 -34.42 14.96
N GLU A 173 -12.44 -34.25 15.02
CA GLU A 173 -11.78 -33.06 15.55
C GLU A 173 -11.64 -32.01 14.47
N PHE A 174 -11.76 -30.72 14.84
CA PHE A 174 -11.54 -29.65 13.93
C PHE A 174 -10.04 -29.39 13.70
N GLU A 175 -9.68 -29.16 12.45
CA GLU A 175 -8.36 -28.73 12.02
C GLU A 175 -8.50 -27.48 11.15
N LEU A 176 -7.52 -26.57 11.25
CA LEU A 176 -7.41 -25.42 10.36
C LEU A 176 -6.52 -25.76 9.18
N ARG A 177 -7.03 -25.56 7.96
CA ARG A 177 -6.26 -25.79 6.74
C ARG A 177 -6.67 -24.83 5.62
N GLU A 178 -5.90 -24.79 4.56
CA GLU A 178 -6.35 -24.17 3.32
C GLU A 178 -7.42 -25.03 2.64
N GLN A 179 -8.27 -24.43 1.84
CA GLN A 179 -9.29 -25.14 1.07
C GLN A 179 -9.37 -24.59 -0.36
N GLY A 180 -8.92 -25.39 -1.31
CA GLY A 180 -8.83 -25.00 -2.72
C GLY A 180 -7.91 -23.79 -2.90
N GLU A 181 -8.38 -22.76 -3.59
CA GLU A 181 -7.62 -21.53 -3.83
C GLU A 181 -7.60 -20.56 -2.62
N LYS A 182 -8.27 -20.92 -1.53
CA LYS A 182 -8.39 -20.05 -0.36
C LYS A 182 -7.23 -20.31 0.60
N PRO A 183 -6.28 -19.39 0.70
CA PRO A 183 -5.06 -19.60 1.48
C PRO A 183 -5.35 -19.61 2.98
N LEU A 184 -4.53 -20.34 3.72
CA LEU A 184 -4.36 -20.15 5.14
C LEU A 184 -3.47 -18.94 5.36
N VAL A 185 -3.91 -17.98 6.16
CA VAL A 185 -3.21 -16.71 6.41
C VAL A 185 -2.86 -16.61 7.87
N ILE A 186 -1.57 -16.38 8.13
CA ILE A 186 -1.03 -16.21 9.48
C ILE A 186 -0.59 -14.77 9.64
N GLY A 187 -1.02 -14.10 10.70
CA GLY A 187 -0.65 -12.72 11.01
C GLY A 187 -0.41 -12.50 12.49
N THR A 188 0.34 -11.47 12.83
CA THR A 188 0.49 -10.98 14.19
C THR A 188 -0.46 -9.82 14.44
N SER A 189 -0.85 -9.61 15.71
CA SER A 189 -1.69 -8.46 16.11
C SER A 189 -1.06 -7.13 15.69
N GLU A 190 0.26 -7.00 15.74
CA GLU A 190 0.98 -5.79 15.34
C GLU A 190 0.76 -5.45 13.86
N VAL A 191 0.92 -6.43 12.96
CA VAL A 191 0.72 -6.23 11.53
C VAL A 191 -0.76 -5.98 11.22
N GLU A 192 -1.66 -6.67 11.91
CA GLU A 192 -3.11 -6.41 11.78
C GLU A 192 -3.47 -4.98 12.19
N ASP A 193 -2.92 -4.47 13.28
CA ASP A 193 -3.20 -3.11 13.76
C ASP A 193 -2.61 -2.04 12.83
N LYS A 194 -1.39 -2.24 12.31
CA LYS A 194 -0.80 -1.37 11.28
C LYS A 194 -1.69 -1.33 10.04
N THR A 195 -2.13 -2.50 9.58
CA THR A 195 -2.98 -2.62 8.39
C THR A 195 -4.37 -2.00 8.64
N ARG A 196 -4.95 -2.21 9.82
CA ARG A 196 -6.23 -1.59 10.22
C ARG A 196 -6.14 -0.06 10.22
N LYS A 197 -5.05 0.49 10.75
CA LYS A 197 -4.79 1.94 10.73
C LYS A 197 -4.70 2.45 9.29
N ALA A 198 -3.97 1.76 8.41
CA ALA A 198 -3.86 2.13 7.00
C ALA A 198 -5.23 2.15 6.29
N PHE A 199 -6.05 1.11 6.49
CA PHE A 199 -7.42 1.09 5.93
C PHE A 199 -8.32 2.17 6.51
N LYS A 200 -8.15 2.54 7.78
CA LYS A 200 -8.90 3.65 8.37
C LYS A 200 -8.55 4.97 7.70
N VAL A 201 -7.24 5.25 7.50
CA VAL A 201 -6.80 6.43 6.76
C VAL A 201 -7.37 6.44 5.34
N LEU A 202 -7.30 5.32 4.63
CA LEU A 202 -7.87 5.21 3.28
C LEU A 202 -9.38 5.49 3.27
N LYS A 203 -10.13 4.98 4.25
CA LYS A 203 -11.56 5.24 4.41
C LYS A 203 -11.85 6.71 4.68
N ASP A 204 -11.03 7.37 5.52
CA ASP A 204 -11.18 8.80 5.83
C ASP A 204 -10.87 9.69 4.60
N LEU A 205 -9.99 9.24 3.70
CA LEU A 205 -9.66 9.94 2.45
C LEU A 205 -10.68 9.68 1.32
N LEU A 206 -11.44 8.60 1.39
CA LEU A 206 -12.37 8.16 0.34
C LEU A 206 -13.36 9.26 -0.12
N PRO A 207 -14.00 10.06 0.75
CA PRO A 207 -14.92 11.13 0.32
C PRO A 207 -14.26 12.15 -0.61
N TYR A 208 -13.01 12.50 -0.33
CA TYR A 208 -12.25 13.45 -1.16
C TYR A 208 -11.90 12.86 -2.53
N PHE A 209 -11.55 11.57 -2.58
CA PHE A 209 -11.33 10.88 -3.85
C PHE A 209 -12.62 10.78 -4.68
N ILE A 210 -13.77 10.52 -4.06
CA ILE A 210 -15.05 10.49 -4.74
C ILE A 210 -15.40 11.89 -5.29
N LEU A 211 -15.25 12.93 -4.46
CA LEU A 211 -15.53 14.32 -4.88
C LEU A 211 -14.60 14.72 -6.04
N MET A 212 -13.32 14.42 -5.93
CA MET A 212 -12.35 14.65 -6.99
C MET A 212 -12.72 13.92 -8.28
N TYR A 213 -13.06 12.64 -8.18
CA TYR A 213 -13.45 11.83 -9.33
C TYR A 213 -14.70 12.37 -10.03
N VAL A 214 -15.73 12.73 -9.27
CA VAL A 214 -16.98 13.32 -9.80
C VAL A 214 -16.69 14.67 -10.46
N GLY A 215 -15.93 15.54 -9.80
CA GLY A 215 -15.57 16.85 -10.33
C GLY A 215 -14.74 16.78 -11.61
N VAL A 216 -13.74 15.91 -11.65
CA VAL A 216 -12.93 15.68 -12.86
C VAL A 216 -13.79 15.20 -14.02
N ASN A 217 -14.67 14.20 -13.78
CA ASN A 217 -15.58 13.71 -14.82
C ASN A 217 -16.57 14.78 -15.29
N TYR A 218 -17.10 15.58 -14.37
CA TYR A 218 -17.99 16.70 -14.72
C TYR A 218 -17.28 17.65 -15.71
N PHE A 219 -16.10 18.16 -15.36
CA PHE A 219 -15.38 19.09 -16.24
C PHE A 219 -14.86 18.43 -17.52
N LEU A 220 -14.67 17.13 -17.54
CA LEU A 220 -14.24 16.38 -18.72
C LEU A 220 -15.36 16.28 -19.79
N PHE A 221 -16.61 16.06 -19.34
CA PHE A 221 -17.71 15.72 -20.23
C PHE A 221 -18.80 16.82 -20.33
N ALA A 222 -18.97 17.67 -19.31
CA ALA A 222 -20.00 18.70 -19.33
C ALA A 222 -19.75 19.76 -20.41
N PRO A 223 -20.82 20.33 -21.04
CA PRO A 223 -20.68 21.47 -21.92
C PRO A 223 -20.28 22.71 -21.12
N LEU A 224 -19.05 23.18 -21.28
CA LEU A 224 -18.57 24.42 -20.66
C LEU A 224 -18.94 25.59 -21.56
N LYS A 225 -19.74 26.55 -21.05
CA LYS A 225 -20.08 27.80 -21.72
C LYS A 225 -19.14 28.98 -21.38
N ILE A 226 -18.20 28.73 -20.44
CA ILE A 226 -17.31 29.77 -19.91
C ILE A 226 -15.92 29.56 -20.47
N HIS A 227 -15.37 30.54 -21.15
CA HIS A 227 -13.96 30.57 -21.56
C HIS A 227 -13.19 31.41 -20.56
N ILE A 228 -12.64 30.76 -19.52
CA ILE A 228 -11.87 31.44 -18.47
C ILE A 228 -10.43 31.70 -18.94
N MET A 229 -9.88 30.84 -19.78
CA MET A 229 -8.51 30.96 -20.28
C MET A 229 -8.41 30.61 -21.76
N GLU A 230 -8.14 31.62 -22.57
CA GLU A 230 -7.81 31.45 -23.98
C GLU A 230 -6.28 31.33 -24.24
N SER A 231 -5.46 31.62 -23.21
CA SER A 231 -4.00 31.68 -23.33
C SER A 231 -3.30 30.45 -22.76
N GLN A 232 -2.10 30.21 -23.25
CA GLN A 232 -1.19 29.15 -22.71
C GLN A 232 -0.62 29.50 -21.34
N PHE A 233 -1.15 30.52 -20.65
CA PHE A 233 -0.64 30.98 -19.35
C PHE A 233 -0.66 29.87 -18.29
N PHE A 234 -1.74 29.07 -18.23
CA PHE A 234 -1.86 28.05 -17.21
C PHE A 234 -0.76 26.98 -17.27
N PRO A 235 -0.43 26.35 -18.43
CA PRO A 235 0.69 25.43 -18.49
C PRO A 235 2.01 26.04 -18.04
N TYR A 236 2.30 27.29 -18.46
CA TYR A 236 3.53 27.98 -18.03
C TYR A 236 3.53 28.26 -16.52
N PHE A 237 2.41 28.71 -15.98
CA PHE A 237 2.26 28.91 -14.53
C PHE A 237 2.41 27.59 -13.75
N ALA A 238 1.82 26.50 -14.21
CA ALA A 238 1.94 25.20 -13.55
C ALA A 238 3.38 24.67 -13.57
N ILE A 239 4.11 24.86 -14.67
CA ILE A 239 5.48 24.33 -14.83
C ILE A 239 6.51 25.23 -14.15
N PHE A 240 6.37 26.55 -14.22
CA PHE A 240 7.38 27.50 -13.71
C PHE A 240 6.89 28.24 -12.46
N GLY A 241 5.64 28.68 -12.43
CA GLY A 241 5.09 29.49 -11.35
C GLY A 241 4.93 28.71 -10.05
N LEU A 242 4.44 27.48 -10.09
CA LEU A 242 4.25 26.65 -8.88
C LEU A 242 5.56 26.32 -8.19
N PRO A 243 6.64 25.88 -8.86
CA PRO A 243 7.92 25.63 -8.19
C PRO A 243 8.53 26.90 -7.60
N ILE A 244 8.44 28.02 -8.32
CA ILE A 244 8.93 29.31 -7.81
C ILE A 244 8.12 29.73 -6.56
N LEU A 245 6.81 29.63 -6.62
CA LEU A 245 5.94 29.93 -5.48
C LEU A 245 6.23 29.00 -4.29
N ALA A 246 6.43 27.71 -4.54
CA ALA A 246 6.81 26.75 -3.51
C ALA A 246 8.12 27.12 -2.83
N LEU A 247 9.13 27.51 -3.62
CA LEU A 247 10.42 27.94 -3.09
C LEU A 247 10.31 29.23 -2.27
N ILE A 248 9.57 30.23 -2.77
CA ILE A 248 9.33 31.49 -2.04
C ILE A 248 8.61 31.20 -0.71
N LEU A 249 7.54 30.42 -0.73
CA LEU A 249 6.78 30.10 0.49
C LEU A 249 7.63 29.29 1.49
N GLY A 250 8.47 28.39 1.02
CA GLY A 250 9.41 27.64 1.85
C GLY A 250 10.47 28.53 2.50
N LEU A 251 11.09 29.44 1.73
CA LEU A 251 12.10 30.38 2.22
C LEU A 251 11.48 31.37 3.21
N VAL A 252 10.36 32.01 2.84
CA VAL A 252 9.65 32.96 3.70
C VAL A 252 9.15 32.27 4.96
N GLY A 253 8.63 31.05 4.84
CA GLY A 253 8.18 30.25 5.98
C GLY A 253 9.28 30.00 7.04
N ASN A 254 10.53 29.86 6.58
CA ASN A 254 11.66 29.69 7.50
C ASN A 254 12.07 30.96 8.26
N LEU A 255 11.56 32.13 7.85
CA LEU A 255 11.79 33.41 8.57
C LEU A 255 10.84 33.61 9.77
N PHE A 256 9.82 32.78 9.91
CA PHE A 256 8.82 32.85 10.97
C PHE A 256 8.91 31.61 11.86
N ASP A 257 8.32 31.74 13.06
CA ASP A 257 8.16 30.63 14.00
C ASP A 257 6.69 30.29 14.25
N GLY A 258 6.44 29.11 14.79
CA GLY A 258 5.11 28.68 15.21
C GLY A 258 4.13 28.44 14.06
N PHE A 259 2.89 28.91 14.23
CA PHE A 259 1.78 28.62 13.32
C PHE A 259 1.96 29.18 11.92
N VAL A 260 2.57 30.37 11.79
CA VAL A 260 2.83 31.00 10.48
C VAL A 260 3.84 30.18 9.66
N LYS A 261 4.92 29.72 10.29
CA LYS A 261 5.88 28.79 9.67
C LYS A 261 5.18 27.55 9.15
N LEU A 262 4.36 26.93 9.99
CA LEU A 262 3.63 25.71 9.62
C LEU A 262 2.74 25.92 8.38
N ILE A 263 2.00 27.03 8.32
CA ILE A 263 1.15 27.34 7.17
C ILE A 263 1.98 27.56 5.91
N LEU A 264 2.99 28.41 5.95
CA LEU A 264 3.76 28.77 4.78
C LEU A 264 4.55 27.59 4.22
N THR A 265 5.19 26.79 5.08
CA THR A 265 5.92 25.59 4.64
C THR A 265 4.99 24.54 4.07
N ASN A 266 3.81 24.34 4.66
CA ASN A 266 2.82 23.39 4.11
C ASN A 266 2.25 23.87 2.78
N LEU A 267 1.94 25.16 2.62
CA LEU A 267 1.51 25.72 1.34
C LEU A 267 2.61 25.58 0.28
N GLY A 268 3.87 25.80 0.63
CA GLY A 268 5.02 25.54 -0.24
C GLY A 268 5.09 24.08 -0.69
N GLY A 269 4.92 23.13 0.25
CA GLY A 269 4.86 21.70 -0.04
C GLY A 269 3.69 21.32 -0.95
N ILE A 270 2.52 21.93 -0.77
CA ILE A 270 1.34 21.72 -1.62
C ILE A 270 1.61 22.25 -3.04
N CYS A 271 2.17 23.46 -3.19
CA CYS A 271 2.53 24.01 -4.49
C CYS A 271 3.56 23.13 -5.23
N PHE A 272 4.55 22.63 -4.52
CA PHE A 272 5.55 21.72 -5.07
C PHE A 272 4.93 20.38 -5.52
N SER A 273 4.07 19.80 -4.71
CA SER A 273 3.33 18.58 -5.07
C SER A 273 2.41 18.80 -6.26
N ALA A 274 1.74 19.95 -6.32
CA ALA A 274 0.88 20.33 -7.44
C ALA A 274 1.67 20.50 -8.76
N PHE A 275 2.92 20.95 -8.72
CA PHE A 275 3.78 20.98 -9.89
C PHE A 275 4.00 19.57 -10.46
N PHE A 276 4.40 18.60 -9.65
CA PHE A 276 4.61 17.23 -10.11
C PHE A 276 3.33 16.58 -10.67
N LEU A 277 2.18 16.88 -10.08
CA LEU A 277 0.91 16.41 -10.58
C LEU A 277 0.51 17.10 -11.91
N SER A 278 0.83 18.37 -12.05
CA SER A 278 0.44 19.17 -13.22
C SER A 278 1.12 18.72 -14.49
N PHE A 279 2.39 18.35 -14.42
CA PHE A 279 3.18 17.99 -15.62
C PHE A 279 2.57 16.80 -16.39
N PRO A 280 2.37 15.62 -15.79
CA PRO A 280 1.77 14.50 -16.52
C PRO A 280 0.33 14.79 -16.95
N LEU A 281 -0.45 15.56 -16.16
CA LEU A 281 -1.81 15.93 -16.52
C LEU A 281 -1.84 16.85 -17.76
N ILE A 282 -0.97 17.85 -17.81
CA ILE A 282 -0.87 18.75 -18.97
C ILE A 282 -0.50 17.94 -20.21
N CYS A 283 0.52 17.06 -20.11
CA CYS A 283 0.89 16.18 -21.22
C CYS A 283 -0.26 15.32 -21.70
N LEU A 284 -0.99 14.68 -20.76
CA LEU A 284 -2.15 13.85 -21.07
C LEU A 284 -3.24 14.65 -21.79
N PHE A 285 -3.55 15.86 -21.31
CA PHE A 285 -4.59 16.70 -21.88
C PHE A 285 -4.21 17.28 -23.25
N TYR A 286 -2.95 17.53 -23.51
CA TYR A 286 -2.46 17.84 -24.88
C TYR A 286 -2.69 16.67 -25.84
N ILE A 287 -2.44 15.44 -25.39
CA ILE A 287 -2.66 14.23 -26.21
C ILE A 287 -4.14 14.07 -26.58
N ILE A 288 -5.06 14.29 -25.63
CA ILE A 288 -6.51 14.17 -25.87
C ILE A 288 -7.14 15.49 -26.39
N LYS A 289 -6.36 16.50 -26.69
CA LYS A 289 -6.78 17.79 -27.29
C LYS A 289 -7.92 18.47 -26.53
N LEU A 290 -7.79 18.59 -25.21
CA LEU A 290 -8.75 19.33 -24.40
C LEU A 290 -8.50 20.84 -24.43
N GLU A 291 -9.58 21.60 -24.26
CA GLU A 291 -9.54 23.06 -24.12
C GLU A 291 -8.84 23.45 -22.80
N PHE A 292 -8.07 24.56 -22.82
CA PHE A 292 -7.32 25.04 -21.63
C PHE A 292 -8.23 25.30 -20.43
N THR A 293 -9.42 25.82 -20.63
CA THR A 293 -10.41 26.04 -19.56
C THR A 293 -10.75 24.73 -18.85
N ARG A 294 -10.93 23.64 -19.59
CA ARG A 294 -11.20 22.30 -19.00
C ARG A 294 -10.02 21.78 -18.21
N ILE A 295 -8.82 21.93 -18.78
CA ILE A 295 -7.58 21.53 -18.10
C ILE A 295 -7.44 22.26 -16.77
N PHE A 296 -7.69 23.57 -16.75
CA PHE A 296 -7.63 24.39 -15.55
C PHE A 296 -8.68 23.96 -14.51
N CYS A 297 -9.93 23.75 -14.90
CA CYS A 297 -10.98 23.33 -13.99
C CYS A 297 -10.72 21.94 -13.38
N ILE A 298 -10.21 20.99 -14.17
CA ILE A 298 -9.84 19.65 -13.70
C ILE A 298 -8.67 19.77 -12.73
N TRP A 299 -7.63 20.52 -13.09
CA TRP A 299 -6.48 20.75 -12.22
C TRP A 299 -6.90 21.41 -10.89
N ALA A 300 -7.71 22.46 -10.94
CA ALA A 300 -8.20 23.15 -9.75
C ALA A 300 -9.01 22.20 -8.85
N THR A 301 -9.84 21.33 -9.45
CA THR A 301 -10.58 20.31 -8.70
C THR A 301 -9.67 19.35 -7.97
N ILE A 302 -8.65 18.81 -8.66
CA ILE A 302 -7.66 17.91 -8.06
C ILE A 302 -6.91 18.63 -6.93
N PHE A 303 -6.43 19.85 -7.20
CA PHE A 303 -5.69 20.65 -6.22
C PHE A 303 -6.51 20.94 -4.97
N ILE A 304 -7.75 21.41 -5.12
CA ILE A 304 -8.63 21.71 -3.99
C ILE A 304 -8.95 20.44 -3.18
N CYS A 305 -9.33 19.35 -3.84
CA CYS A 305 -9.66 18.11 -3.15
C CYS A 305 -8.46 17.51 -2.40
N THR A 306 -7.27 17.53 -3.00
CA THR A 306 -6.05 17.02 -2.35
C THR A 306 -5.63 17.91 -1.18
N THR A 307 -5.74 19.23 -1.32
CA THR A 307 -5.46 20.19 -0.25
C THR A 307 -6.42 20.02 0.93
N LEU A 308 -7.71 19.90 0.67
CA LEU A 308 -8.71 19.63 1.72
C LEU A 308 -8.45 18.29 2.41
N ALA A 309 -8.18 17.24 1.64
CA ALA A 309 -7.83 15.93 2.19
C ALA A 309 -6.61 16.00 3.11
N PHE A 310 -5.58 16.73 2.69
CA PHE A 310 -4.36 16.93 3.50
C PHE A 310 -4.64 17.73 4.78
N ILE A 311 -5.27 18.90 4.69
CA ILE A 311 -5.58 19.74 5.84
C ILE A 311 -6.42 19.01 6.89
N MET A 312 -7.44 18.27 6.44
CA MET A 312 -8.35 17.56 7.34
C MET A 312 -7.75 16.32 7.98
N ASN A 313 -6.71 15.74 7.36
CA ASN A 313 -6.13 14.47 7.81
C ASN A 313 -4.63 14.56 8.16
N HIS A 314 -4.00 15.75 8.13
CA HIS A 314 -2.55 15.89 8.33
C HIS A 314 -2.06 15.22 9.62
N LYS A 315 -2.74 15.42 10.77
CA LYS A 315 -2.36 14.80 12.06
C LYS A 315 -2.39 13.27 12.03
N LYS A 316 -3.23 12.66 11.18
CA LYS A 316 -3.30 11.22 11.01
C LYS A 316 -2.23 10.72 10.04
N LEU A 317 -1.90 11.54 9.04
CA LEU A 317 -0.88 11.25 8.03
C LEU A 317 0.52 11.40 8.60
N ASP A 318 0.79 12.42 9.42
CA ASP A 318 2.09 12.61 10.07
C ASP A 318 2.46 11.41 10.94
N GLY A 319 1.52 10.85 11.69
CA GLY A 319 1.75 9.62 12.45
C GLY A 319 1.98 8.36 11.61
N TYR A 320 1.65 8.40 10.31
CA TYR A 320 1.88 7.30 9.37
C TYR A 320 3.25 7.40 8.66
N PHE A 321 3.71 8.63 8.39
CA PHE A 321 4.99 8.91 7.74
C PHE A 321 6.17 9.10 8.69
N ASP A 322 5.95 8.99 10.01
CA ASP A 322 7.01 9.05 11.02
C ASP A 322 7.94 7.85 10.85
N LYS A 323 9.03 8.05 10.11
CA LYS A 323 10.00 7.00 9.73
C LYS A 323 10.68 6.36 10.94
N ASP A 324 10.73 7.05 12.08
CA ASP A 324 11.40 6.58 13.29
C ASP A 324 10.57 5.53 14.07
N LYS A 325 9.33 5.27 13.64
CA LYS A 325 8.43 4.25 14.23
C LYS A 325 8.23 3.02 13.35
N VAL A 326 8.91 2.95 12.21
CA VAL A 326 8.89 1.80 11.29
C VAL A 326 10.24 1.10 11.40
N VAL A 327 10.47 0.43 12.51
CA VAL A 327 11.54 -0.57 12.68
C VAL A 327 10.91 -1.95 12.84
#